data_787bdf7e0ce1d9360cc9fc8d982fa4a5
#
_entry.id   787bdf7e0ce1d9360cc9fc8d982fa4a5
#
_cell.length_a   1.000
_cell.length_b   1.000
_cell.length_c   1.000
_cell.angle_alpha   90.00
_cell.angle_beta   90.00
_cell.angle_gamma   90.00
#
_symmetry.space_group_name_H-M   'P 1'
#
loop_
_entity.id
_entity.type
_entity.pdbx_description
1 polymer ?
#
loop_
_entity_poly.entity_id
_entity_poly.type
_entity_poly.pdbx_seq_one_letter_code
_entity_poly.pdbx_strand_id
1 'polypeptide(L)'
;MVMGLLEEIRPARDGSGLPLVALAHNEANLIQPFLAHYRALGPTHFIIVDDHSTDGTRAMLEGQPDVTLLRPVPGSTYAEHKLAWRREILDRHAAGRWVLLPDLDEHFVFAGMETQPLAAYLAALDAEGAEAVLTVMIDMYADRPLRDHVYPQDASKTLLQAFPCFDGPGAAPYGYHFLYGSAK
;
A
#
# COMPACT_ATOMS: atom_id res chain seq x y z
N MET A 1 -4.19 -12.28 -28.36
CA MET A 1 -4.68 -11.40 -27.29
C MET A 1 -4.38 -12.14 -25.99
N VAL A 2 -3.37 -11.69 -25.24
CA VAL A 2 -3.06 -12.28 -23.93
C VAL A 2 -4.24 -11.93 -23.04
N MET A 3 -4.99 -12.93 -22.58
CA MET A 3 -6.02 -12.69 -21.54
C MET A 3 -5.30 -12.16 -20.30
N GLY A 4 -5.76 -11.03 -19.76
CA GLY A 4 -5.19 -10.48 -18.51
C GLY A 4 -5.39 -11.47 -17.36
N LEU A 5 -4.53 -11.33 -16.35
CA LEU A 5 -4.63 -12.13 -15.11
C LEU A 5 -5.66 -11.56 -14.13
N LEU A 6 -6.11 -10.33 -14.39
CA LEU A 6 -7.04 -9.58 -13.57
C LEU A 6 -8.26 -9.13 -14.35
N GLU A 7 -9.41 -9.21 -13.71
CA GLU A 7 -10.69 -8.67 -14.16
C GLU A 7 -11.05 -7.45 -13.33
N GLU A 8 -11.44 -6.36 -14.00
CA GLU A 8 -11.97 -5.19 -13.31
C GLU A 8 -13.44 -5.43 -12.94
N ILE A 9 -13.72 -5.43 -11.64
CA ILE A 9 -15.07 -5.59 -11.11
C ILE A 9 -15.79 -4.24 -11.09
N ARG A 10 -15.03 -3.19 -10.72
CA ARG A 10 -15.58 -1.85 -10.54
C ARG A 10 -14.50 -0.79 -10.78
N PRO A 11 -14.72 0.16 -11.71
CA PRO A 11 -13.85 1.32 -11.86
C PRO A 11 -14.08 2.33 -10.73
N ALA A 12 -13.05 3.08 -10.37
CA ALA A 12 -13.20 4.28 -9.56
C ALA A 12 -14.09 5.32 -10.27
N ARG A 13 -14.85 6.11 -9.50
CA ARG A 13 -15.60 7.26 -10.06
C ARG A 13 -14.67 8.42 -10.35
N ASP A 14 -13.61 8.56 -9.56
CA ASP A 14 -12.52 9.51 -9.75
C ASP A 14 -11.19 8.78 -9.69
N GLY A 15 -10.52 8.66 -10.82
CA GLY A 15 -9.20 8.04 -10.98
C GLY A 15 -8.08 9.03 -11.27
N SER A 16 -8.30 10.33 -11.00
CA SER A 16 -7.34 11.40 -11.33
C SER A 16 -6.17 11.51 -10.35
N GLY A 17 -6.29 10.95 -9.14
CA GLY A 17 -5.27 11.01 -8.10
C GLY A 17 -4.00 10.23 -8.40
N LEU A 18 -3.04 10.29 -7.48
CA LEU A 18 -1.83 9.47 -7.52
C LEU A 18 -2.21 7.98 -7.48
N PRO A 19 -1.76 7.14 -8.46
CA PRO A 19 -2.03 5.71 -8.41
C PRO A 19 -1.40 5.07 -7.18
N LEU A 20 -2.18 4.26 -6.48
CA LEU A 20 -1.74 3.41 -5.39
C LEU A 20 -2.25 2.00 -5.63
N VAL A 21 -1.35 1.03 -5.68
CA VAL A 21 -1.68 -0.38 -5.96
C VAL A 21 -1.46 -1.21 -4.71
N ALA A 22 -2.49 -1.92 -4.27
CA ALA A 22 -2.40 -2.85 -3.15
C ALA A 22 -3.14 -4.16 -3.47
N LEU A 23 -2.77 -5.22 -2.75
CA LEU A 23 -3.37 -6.55 -2.84
C LEU A 23 -4.03 -6.86 -1.50
N ALA A 24 -5.26 -7.35 -1.51
CA ALA A 24 -6.06 -7.60 -0.32
C ALA A 24 -6.55 -9.06 -0.27
N HIS A 25 -6.47 -9.69 0.91
CA HIS A 25 -7.09 -10.98 1.18
C HIS A 25 -7.48 -11.10 2.65
N ASN A 26 -8.77 -10.96 2.97
CA ASN A 26 -9.30 -11.05 4.35
C ASN A 26 -8.67 -10.02 5.32
N GLU A 27 -8.69 -8.75 4.94
CA GLU A 27 -8.04 -7.66 5.67
C GLU A 27 -9.03 -6.52 5.99
N ALA A 28 -10.29 -6.87 6.30
CA ALA A 28 -11.35 -5.89 6.58
C ALA A 28 -10.96 -4.87 7.67
N ASN A 29 -10.19 -5.29 8.67
CA ASN A 29 -9.69 -4.43 9.75
C ASN A 29 -8.62 -3.41 9.30
N LEU A 30 -7.97 -3.62 8.16
CA LEU A 30 -6.92 -2.74 7.63
C LEU A 30 -7.45 -1.73 6.60
N ILE A 31 -8.56 -2.02 5.93
CA ILE A 31 -9.06 -1.20 4.81
C ILE A 31 -9.27 0.27 5.22
N GLN A 32 -10.00 0.53 6.31
CA GLN A 32 -10.31 1.92 6.70
C GLN A 32 -9.06 2.71 7.13
N PRO A 33 -8.19 2.22 8.03
CA PRO A 33 -6.96 2.94 8.39
C PRO A 33 -6.03 3.14 7.20
N PHE A 34 -5.91 2.17 6.30
CA PHE A 34 -5.13 2.28 5.08
C PHE A 34 -5.63 3.40 4.16
N LEU A 35 -6.90 3.37 3.79
CA LEU A 35 -7.49 4.41 2.92
C LEU A 35 -7.40 5.80 3.56
N ALA A 36 -7.64 5.89 4.87
CA ALA A 36 -7.57 7.16 5.60
C ALA A 36 -6.15 7.75 5.58
N HIS A 37 -5.12 6.91 5.80
CA HIS A 37 -3.73 7.35 5.77
C HIS A 37 -3.36 7.95 4.40
N TYR A 38 -3.60 7.21 3.33
CA TYR A 38 -3.19 7.65 1.98
C TYR A 38 -4.02 8.82 1.46
N ARG A 39 -5.30 8.93 1.81
CA ARG A 39 -6.12 10.11 1.51
C ARG A 39 -5.61 11.37 2.21
N ALA A 40 -5.06 11.24 3.42
CA ALA A 40 -4.46 12.35 4.15
C ALA A 40 -3.17 12.88 3.48
N LEU A 41 -2.46 12.04 2.71
CA LEU A 41 -1.29 12.47 1.94
C LEU A 41 -1.65 13.25 0.67
N GLY A 42 -2.88 13.13 0.18
CA GLY A 42 -3.38 13.83 -0.99
C GLY A 42 -4.37 13.01 -1.82
N PRO A 43 -4.84 13.56 -2.96
CA PRO A 43 -5.72 12.83 -3.87
C PRO A 43 -5.09 11.53 -4.34
N THR A 44 -5.75 10.39 -4.08
CA THR A 44 -5.24 9.05 -4.38
C THR A 44 -6.25 8.27 -5.20
N HIS A 45 -5.79 7.60 -6.24
CA HIS A 45 -6.54 6.60 -6.99
C HIS A 45 -6.11 5.20 -6.52
N PHE A 46 -6.91 4.58 -5.68
CA PHE A 46 -6.64 3.23 -5.19
C PHE A 46 -6.99 2.19 -6.25
N ILE A 47 -6.06 1.31 -6.56
CA ILE A 47 -6.24 0.18 -7.49
C ILE A 47 -5.96 -1.08 -6.68
N ILE A 48 -7.02 -1.73 -6.22
CA ILE A 48 -6.91 -2.82 -5.25
C ILE A 48 -7.38 -4.13 -5.87
N VAL A 49 -6.54 -5.16 -5.76
CA VAL A 49 -6.92 -6.52 -6.12
C VAL A 49 -7.50 -7.19 -4.87
N ASP A 50 -8.75 -7.60 -4.92
CA ASP A 50 -9.35 -8.46 -3.91
C ASP A 50 -9.16 -9.93 -4.30
N ASP A 51 -8.23 -10.61 -3.63
CA ASP A 51 -7.95 -12.03 -3.84
C ASP A 51 -8.96 -12.90 -3.08
N HIS A 52 -10.23 -12.86 -3.52
CA HIS A 52 -11.30 -13.72 -3.00
C HIS A 52 -11.57 -13.59 -1.49
N SER A 53 -11.55 -12.38 -0.93
CA SER A 53 -11.87 -12.14 0.47
C SER A 53 -13.28 -12.59 0.85
N THR A 54 -13.42 -13.11 2.08
CA THR A 54 -14.67 -13.63 2.65
C THR A 54 -15.12 -12.94 3.93
N ASP A 55 -14.32 -12.01 4.46
CA ASP A 55 -14.49 -11.33 5.77
C ASP A 55 -15.16 -9.94 5.69
N GLY A 56 -15.62 -9.52 4.51
CA GLY A 56 -16.20 -8.19 4.31
C GLY A 56 -15.24 -7.17 3.66
N THR A 57 -13.96 -7.49 3.48
CA THR A 57 -12.97 -6.65 2.78
C THR A 57 -13.51 -6.11 1.46
N ARG A 58 -14.03 -7.01 0.61
CA ARG A 58 -14.58 -6.66 -0.70
C ARG A 58 -15.72 -5.65 -0.62
N ALA A 59 -16.70 -5.88 0.27
CA ALA A 59 -17.85 -4.99 0.41
C ALA A 59 -17.43 -3.57 0.86
N MET A 60 -16.40 -3.48 1.72
CA MET A 60 -15.83 -2.21 2.14
C MET A 60 -15.17 -1.47 0.99
N LEU A 61 -14.43 -2.18 0.13
CA LEU A 61 -13.77 -1.60 -1.06
C LEU A 61 -14.80 -1.15 -2.11
N GLU A 62 -15.85 -1.93 -2.35
CA GLU A 62 -16.94 -1.59 -3.27
C GLU A 62 -17.67 -0.31 -2.88
N GLY A 63 -17.69 0.04 -1.60
CA GLY A 63 -18.28 1.28 -1.08
C GLY A 63 -17.47 2.56 -1.35
N GLN A 64 -16.20 2.45 -1.81
CA GLN A 64 -15.30 3.59 -1.90
C GLN A 64 -15.30 4.22 -3.30
N PRO A 65 -15.51 5.55 -3.46
CA PRO A 65 -15.63 6.18 -4.78
C PRO A 65 -14.30 6.27 -5.55
N ASP A 66 -13.18 6.27 -4.87
CA ASP A 66 -11.81 6.43 -5.36
C ASP A 66 -11.05 5.09 -5.53
N VAL A 67 -11.76 3.95 -5.39
CA VAL A 67 -11.20 2.61 -5.54
C VAL A 67 -11.60 2.01 -6.88
N THR A 68 -10.64 1.63 -7.71
CA THR A 68 -10.79 0.63 -8.78
C THR A 68 -10.56 -0.75 -8.20
N LEU A 69 -11.59 -1.58 -8.24
CA LEU A 69 -11.55 -2.93 -7.66
C LEU A 69 -11.34 -3.97 -8.76
N LEU A 70 -10.29 -4.76 -8.58
CA LEU A 70 -9.90 -5.86 -9.46
C LEU A 70 -10.06 -7.20 -8.72
N ARG A 71 -10.16 -8.28 -9.46
CA ARG A 71 -10.04 -9.65 -8.93
C ARG A 71 -9.21 -10.53 -9.87
N PRO A 72 -8.58 -11.60 -9.34
CA PRO A 72 -7.93 -12.60 -10.18
C PRO A 72 -8.94 -13.34 -11.06
N VAL A 73 -8.55 -13.63 -12.30
CA VAL A 73 -9.32 -14.56 -13.16
C VAL A 73 -9.12 -15.99 -12.68
N PRO A 74 -10.03 -16.94 -13.02
CA PRO A 74 -9.86 -18.35 -12.66
C PRO A 74 -8.49 -18.91 -13.06
N GLY A 75 -7.80 -19.55 -12.13
CA GLY A 75 -6.45 -20.08 -12.33
C GLY A 75 -5.31 -19.09 -12.06
N SER A 76 -5.61 -17.84 -11.76
CA SER A 76 -4.63 -16.84 -11.32
C SER A 76 -4.61 -16.78 -9.79
N THR A 77 -3.45 -16.95 -9.16
CA THR A 77 -3.30 -17.04 -7.70
C THR A 77 -2.25 -16.05 -7.20
N TYR A 78 -2.40 -15.56 -5.97
CA TYR A 78 -1.42 -14.68 -5.33
C TYR A 78 -0.02 -15.30 -5.30
N ALA A 79 0.07 -16.59 -4.91
CA ALA A 79 1.34 -17.28 -4.74
C ALA A 79 2.19 -17.30 -6.02
N GLU A 80 1.55 -17.45 -7.18
CA GLU A 80 2.23 -17.60 -8.46
C GLU A 80 2.27 -16.30 -9.27
N HIS A 81 1.27 -15.40 -9.09
CA HIS A 81 1.03 -14.32 -10.04
C HIS A 81 1.09 -12.91 -9.43
N LYS A 82 1.35 -12.74 -8.13
CA LYS A 82 1.32 -11.40 -7.48
C LYS A 82 2.19 -10.35 -8.18
N LEU A 83 3.36 -10.72 -8.67
CA LEU A 83 4.24 -9.79 -9.41
C LEU A 83 3.68 -9.47 -10.80
N ALA A 84 3.08 -10.46 -11.46
CA ALA A 84 2.45 -10.27 -12.75
C ALA A 84 1.17 -9.41 -12.63
N TRP A 85 0.40 -9.55 -11.55
CA TRP A 85 -0.73 -8.66 -11.25
C TRP A 85 -0.30 -7.21 -11.09
N ARG A 86 0.75 -6.96 -10.25
CA ARG A 86 1.29 -5.61 -10.07
C ARG A 86 1.74 -5.03 -11.41
N ARG A 87 2.45 -5.82 -12.24
CA ARG A 87 2.89 -5.36 -13.56
C ARG A 87 1.73 -5.04 -14.48
N GLU A 88 0.71 -5.90 -14.56
CA GLU A 88 -0.49 -5.67 -15.38
C GLU A 88 -1.21 -4.38 -14.97
N ILE A 89 -1.31 -4.11 -13.65
CA ILE A 89 -1.92 -2.89 -13.14
C ILE A 89 -1.07 -1.66 -13.51
N LEU A 90 0.25 -1.73 -13.33
CA LEU A 90 1.15 -0.63 -13.67
C LEU A 90 1.05 -0.27 -15.15
N ASP A 91 1.04 -1.26 -16.03
CA ASP A 91 0.93 -1.06 -17.48
C ASP A 91 -0.42 -0.41 -17.87
N ARG A 92 -1.50 -0.74 -17.16
CA ARG A 92 -2.85 -0.22 -17.44
C ARG A 92 -3.13 1.16 -16.84
N HIS A 93 -2.65 1.43 -15.63
CA HIS A 93 -3.12 2.55 -14.82
C HIS A 93 -2.04 3.54 -14.39
N ALA A 94 -0.75 3.18 -14.48
CA ALA A 94 0.33 3.97 -13.91
C ALA A 94 1.50 4.29 -14.85
N ALA A 95 1.40 3.93 -16.15
CA ALA A 95 2.48 4.16 -17.10
C ALA A 95 2.90 5.64 -17.15
N GLY A 96 4.19 5.92 -16.94
CA GLY A 96 4.76 7.28 -16.95
C GLY A 96 4.34 8.15 -15.76
N ARG A 97 3.91 7.57 -14.66
CA ARG A 97 3.46 8.28 -13.45
C ARG A 97 4.15 7.71 -12.21
N TRP A 98 4.31 8.54 -11.18
CA TRP A 98 4.58 8.05 -9.85
C TRP A 98 3.46 7.12 -9.39
N VAL A 99 3.83 6.07 -8.68
CA VAL A 99 2.90 5.08 -8.12
C VAL A 99 3.37 4.65 -6.74
N LEU A 100 2.45 4.44 -5.83
CA LEU A 100 2.70 3.82 -4.54
C LEU A 100 2.34 2.33 -4.60
N LEU A 101 3.17 1.48 -4.00
CA LEU A 101 3.01 0.01 -4.02
C LEU A 101 3.07 -0.60 -2.60
N PRO A 102 2.36 -0.06 -1.62
CA PRO A 102 2.37 -0.57 -0.26
C PRO A 102 1.59 -1.89 -0.13
N ASP A 103 1.91 -2.66 0.91
CA ASP A 103 0.98 -3.66 1.44
C ASP A 103 -0.04 -2.95 2.38
N LEU A 104 -1.16 -3.60 2.71
CA LEU A 104 -2.28 -2.93 3.41
C LEU A 104 -1.95 -2.53 4.86
N ASP A 105 -0.95 -3.13 5.45
CA ASP A 105 -0.42 -2.82 6.78
C ASP A 105 0.77 -1.82 6.75
N GLU A 106 1.16 -1.36 5.56
CA GLU A 106 2.25 -0.40 5.39
C GLU A 106 1.73 1.02 5.22
N HIS A 107 2.28 1.95 5.99
CA HIS A 107 2.00 3.38 5.91
C HIS A 107 3.24 4.13 5.44
N PHE A 108 3.21 4.62 4.19
CA PHE A 108 4.29 5.44 3.65
C PHE A 108 4.40 6.77 4.39
N VAL A 109 5.62 7.08 4.83
CA VAL A 109 5.99 8.36 5.42
C VAL A 109 7.23 8.90 4.73
N PHE A 110 7.36 10.22 4.64
CA PHE A 110 8.50 10.88 3.98
C PHE A 110 8.94 12.11 4.78
N ALA A 111 10.17 12.54 4.58
CA ALA A 111 10.73 13.68 5.29
C ALA A 111 9.92 14.96 5.00
N GLY A 112 9.44 15.61 6.05
CA GLY A 112 8.66 16.84 5.96
C GLY A 112 7.17 16.66 5.68
N MET A 113 6.62 15.43 5.75
CA MET A 113 5.20 15.17 5.49
C MET A 113 4.25 15.97 6.40
N GLU A 114 4.72 16.43 7.57
CA GLU A 114 3.95 17.26 8.49
C GLU A 114 3.71 18.69 7.96
N THR A 115 4.52 19.14 6.99
CA THR A 115 4.53 20.52 6.51
C THR A 115 4.38 20.65 5.01
N GLN A 116 4.54 19.58 4.25
CA GLN A 116 4.40 19.57 2.79
C GLN A 116 3.52 18.43 2.29
N PRO A 117 2.70 18.66 1.26
CA PRO A 117 1.91 17.59 0.65
C PRO A 117 2.82 16.66 -0.17
N LEU A 118 2.37 15.39 -0.32
CA LEU A 118 3.08 14.39 -1.13
C LEU A 118 3.37 14.86 -2.56
N ALA A 119 2.45 15.59 -3.17
CA ALA A 119 2.64 16.14 -4.52
C ALA A 119 3.86 17.07 -4.63
N ALA A 120 4.14 17.88 -3.61
CA ALA A 120 5.32 18.74 -3.58
C ALA A 120 6.62 17.93 -3.41
N TYR A 121 6.58 16.89 -2.59
CA TYR A 121 7.69 15.94 -2.44
C TYR A 121 8.02 15.24 -3.76
N LEU A 122 7.00 14.73 -4.48
CA LEU A 122 7.19 14.07 -5.78
C LEU A 122 7.69 15.05 -6.84
N ALA A 123 7.19 16.30 -6.86
CA ALA A 123 7.68 17.33 -7.78
C ALA A 123 9.18 17.67 -7.55
N ALA A 124 9.64 17.65 -6.30
CA ALA A 124 11.06 17.84 -6.01
C ALA A 124 11.91 16.67 -6.54
N LEU A 125 11.43 15.42 -6.40
CA LEU A 125 12.08 14.24 -6.96
C LEU A 125 12.13 14.29 -8.50
N ASP A 126 11.07 14.73 -9.15
CA ASP A 126 11.05 14.93 -10.61
C ASP A 126 12.10 15.96 -11.04
N ALA A 127 12.24 17.06 -10.30
CA ALA A 127 13.24 18.11 -10.59
C ALA A 127 14.69 17.60 -10.43
N GLU A 128 14.89 16.59 -9.56
CA GLU A 128 16.18 15.90 -9.38
C GLU A 128 16.40 14.78 -10.42
N GLY A 129 15.42 14.47 -11.24
CA GLY A 129 15.47 13.38 -12.23
C GLY A 129 15.37 11.99 -11.60
N ALA A 130 14.77 11.88 -10.42
CA ALA A 130 14.57 10.60 -9.75
C ALA A 130 13.48 9.77 -10.47
N GLU A 131 13.75 8.49 -10.68
CA GLU A 131 12.80 7.53 -11.28
C GLU A 131 12.18 6.60 -10.26
N ALA A 132 12.78 6.50 -9.06
CA ALA A 132 12.30 5.67 -7.96
C ALA A 132 12.78 6.20 -6.61
N VAL A 133 12.07 5.86 -5.56
CA VAL A 133 12.44 6.14 -4.17
C VAL A 133 12.72 4.83 -3.45
N LEU A 134 13.92 4.71 -2.88
CA LEU A 134 14.24 3.62 -1.98
C LEU A 134 13.65 3.92 -0.61
N THR A 135 12.74 3.09 -0.15
CA THR A 135 12.14 3.16 1.18
C THR A 135 12.74 2.13 2.11
N VAL A 136 12.72 2.43 3.41
CA VAL A 136 13.10 1.49 4.46
C VAL A 136 11.86 1.14 5.26
N MET A 137 11.62 -0.15 5.45
CA MET A 137 10.56 -0.62 6.32
C MET A 137 10.99 -0.49 7.78
N ILE A 138 10.14 0.11 8.59
CA ILE A 138 10.29 0.17 10.05
C ILE A 138 9.19 -0.69 10.65
N ASP A 139 9.58 -1.82 11.23
CA ASP A 139 8.64 -2.72 11.90
C ASP A 139 8.14 -2.08 13.19
N MET A 140 6.81 -1.94 13.27
CA MET A 140 6.12 -1.40 14.45
C MET A 140 5.55 -2.57 15.27
N TYR A 141 5.62 -2.46 16.60
CA TYR A 141 5.11 -3.51 17.49
C TYR A 141 4.37 -2.94 18.71
N ALA A 142 3.60 -3.80 19.37
CA ALA A 142 2.89 -3.47 20.59
C ALA A 142 3.83 -3.46 21.81
N ASP A 143 3.47 -2.73 22.84
CA ASP A 143 4.17 -2.66 24.13
C ASP A 143 3.99 -3.93 25.02
N ARG A 144 3.55 -5.03 24.43
CA ARG A 144 3.23 -6.30 25.09
C ARG A 144 3.56 -7.48 24.19
N PRO A 145 3.68 -8.70 24.77
CA PRO A 145 3.90 -9.90 23.97
C PRO A 145 2.83 -10.11 22.88
N LEU A 146 3.24 -10.53 21.69
CA LEU A 146 2.35 -10.72 20.55
C LEU A 146 1.15 -11.64 20.86
N ARG A 147 1.35 -12.68 21.68
CA ARG A 147 0.27 -13.60 22.12
C ARG A 147 -0.83 -12.91 22.94
N ASP A 148 -0.53 -11.76 23.55
CA ASP A 148 -1.43 -11.01 24.43
C ASP A 148 -2.00 -9.76 23.71
N HIS A 149 -1.70 -9.61 22.42
CA HIS A 149 -2.12 -8.48 21.60
C HIS A 149 -3.02 -8.93 20.47
N VAL A 150 -4.18 -8.31 20.36
CA VAL A 150 -5.12 -8.51 19.25
C VAL A 150 -5.41 -7.15 18.63
N TYR A 151 -5.18 -7.02 17.33
CA TYR A 151 -5.62 -5.84 16.59
C TYR A 151 -7.11 -5.92 16.34
N PRO A 152 -7.92 -4.94 16.79
CA PRO A 152 -9.36 -5.03 16.69
C PRO A 152 -9.85 -4.98 15.24
N GLN A 153 -10.87 -5.80 14.94
CA GLN A 153 -11.48 -5.85 13.61
C GLN A 153 -12.37 -4.64 13.30
N ASP A 154 -12.78 -3.89 14.31
CA ASP A 154 -13.66 -2.73 14.18
C ASP A 154 -12.93 -1.41 13.90
N ALA A 155 -11.62 -1.46 13.69
CA ALA A 155 -10.74 -0.31 13.49
C ALA A 155 -10.89 0.78 14.59
N SER A 156 -11.26 0.38 15.82
CA SER A 156 -11.41 1.29 16.96
C SER A 156 -10.08 1.96 17.37
N LYS A 157 -8.96 1.45 16.87
CA LYS A 157 -7.62 2.00 17.04
C LYS A 157 -6.94 2.14 15.68
N THR A 158 -6.15 3.21 15.53
CA THR A 158 -5.22 3.30 14.40
C THR A 158 -4.08 2.28 14.56
N LEU A 159 -3.38 1.96 13.45
CA LEU A 159 -2.20 1.09 13.52
C LEU A 159 -1.15 1.65 14.51
N LEU A 160 -0.87 2.95 14.48
CA LEU A 160 0.06 3.60 15.41
C LEU A 160 -0.38 3.53 16.89
N GLN A 161 -1.69 3.52 17.15
CA GLN A 161 -2.19 3.33 18.53
C GLN A 161 -2.12 1.87 18.98
N ALA A 162 -2.22 0.94 18.05
CA ALA A 162 -2.14 -0.49 18.34
C ALA A 162 -0.68 -0.97 18.45
N PHE A 163 0.20 -0.41 17.63
CA PHE A 163 1.63 -0.75 17.53
C PHE A 163 2.49 0.51 17.68
N PRO A 164 2.62 1.07 18.90
CA PRO A 164 3.27 2.36 19.13
C PRO A 164 4.80 2.31 19.22
N CYS A 165 5.38 1.12 19.24
CA CYS A 165 6.81 0.94 19.46
C CYS A 165 7.55 0.59 18.17
N PHE A 166 8.79 1.05 18.06
CA PHE A 166 9.74 0.64 17.03
C PHE A 166 11.17 0.76 17.58
N ASP A 167 12.09 0.03 16.97
CA ASP A 167 13.50 0.11 17.33
C ASP A 167 14.17 1.30 16.64
N GLY A 168 14.54 2.32 17.43
CA GLY A 168 15.24 3.49 16.93
C GLY A 168 16.74 3.24 16.71
N PRO A 169 17.45 4.18 16.06
CA PRO A 169 18.90 4.11 15.88
C PRO A 169 19.63 3.94 17.22
N GLY A 170 20.36 2.86 17.39
CA GLY A 170 21.10 2.53 18.61
C GLY A 170 20.37 1.62 19.61
N ALA A 171 19.11 1.27 19.38
CA ALA A 171 18.37 0.32 20.22
C ALA A 171 18.62 -1.15 19.86
N ALA A 172 19.07 -1.43 18.63
CA ALA A 172 19.29 -2.80 18.16
C ALA A 172 20.74 -3.24 18.35
N PRO A 173 20.97 -4.45 18.94
CA PRO A 173 22.28 -5.09 18.92
C PRO A 173 22.70 -5.56 17.53
N TYR A 174 21.81 -5.49 16.54
CA TYR A 174 22.01 -5.86 15.15
C TYR A 174 21.96 -4.59 14.29
N GLY A 175 23.15 -4.11 13.87
CA GLY A 175 23.22 -3.01 12.91
C GLY A 175 22.57 -3.42 11.58
N TYR A 176 21.64 -2.62 11.07
CA TYR A 176 21.16 -2.77 9.70
C TYR A 176 22.32 -2.45 8.75
N HIS A 177 22.83 -3.46 8.05
CA HIS A 177 23.82 -3.27 7.02
C HIS A 177 23.11 -3.05 5.67
N PHE A 178 23.06 -1.81 5.21
CA PHE A 178 22.61 -1.52 3.85
C PHE A 178 23.71 -1.95 2.86
N LEU A 179 23.47 -3.02 2.13
CA LEU A 179 24.29 -3.39 1.00
C LEU A 179 23.85 -2.56 -0.21
N TYR A 180 24.55 -1.48 -0.48
CA TYR A 180 24.40 -0.75 -1.74
C TYR A 180 25.00 -1.60 -2.85
N GLY A 181 24.17 -2.36 -3.56
CA GLY A 181 24.54 -2.94 -4.85
C GLY A 181 24.48 -1.84 -5.91
N SER A 182 25.61 -1.34 -6.38
CA SER A 182 25.61 -0.58 -7.64
C SER A 182 25.27 -1.55 -8.77
N ALA A 183 24.07 -1.46 -9.32
CA ALA A 183 23.77 -2.02 -10.61
C ALA A 183 24.64 -1.26 -11.64
N LYS A 184 25.62 -1.96 -12.25
CA LYS A 184 26.27 -1.53 -13.50
C LYS A 184 25.52 -2.14 -14.66
#